data_fe22844ffa2f47e5d0a450af95d6d9d0
#
_entry.id   fe22844ffa2f47e5d0a450af95d6d9d0
#
_cell.length_a   1.000
_cell.length_b   1.000
_cell.length_c   1.000
_cell.angle_alpha   90.00
_cell.angle_beta   90.00
_cell.angle_gamma   90.00
#
_symmetry.space_group_name_H-M   'P 1'
#
loop_
_entity.id
_entity.type
_entity.pdbx_description
1 polymer ?
#
loop_
_entity_poly.entity_id
_entity_poly.type
_entity_poly.pdbx_seq_one_letter_code
_entity_poly.pdbx_strand_id
1 'polypeptide(L)' 'MLQACELTPREREIVEMLIRGLPIADMASSLWLSPYTVRDHVKAVFAKLGVRSRPELNAKLFHEHYAAGPRAPLR' A
#
# COMPACT_ATOMS: atom_id res chain seq x y z
N MET A 1 13.05 -9.31 -8.05
CA MET A 1 12.37 -8.86 -8.24
C MET A 1 11.36 -8.81 -7.34
N LEU A 2 10.44 -8.50 -7.51
CA LEU A 2 9.49 -8.29 -6.59
C LEU A 2 8.59 -9.38 -6.40
N GLN A 3 9.01 -10.55 -6.63
CA GLN A 3 8.15 -11.66 -6.46
C GLN A 3 7.73 -11.81 -5.07
N ALA A 4 8.60 -11.50 -4.16
CA ALA A 4 8.26 -11.61 -2.76
C ALA A 4 7.18 -10.64 -2.39
N CYS A 5 7.04 -9.60 -3.17
CA CYS A 5 6.06 -8.60 -2.88
C CYS A 5 4.92 -8.63 -3.84
N GLU A 6 4.73 -9.78 -4.48
CA GLU A 6 3.68 -9.90 -5.43
C GLU A 6 2.33 -9.69 -4.81
N LEU A 7 1.61 -8.74 -5.31
CA LEU A 7 0.29 -8.40 -4.79
C LEU A 7 -0.77 -8.83 -5.79
N THR A 8 -1.90 -9.28 -5.26
CA THR A 8 -3.04 -9.56 -6.12
C THR A 8 -3.59 -8.24 -6.64
N PRO A 9 -4.41 -8.28 -7.69
CA PRO A 9 -5.01 -7.04 -8.16
C PRO A 9 -5.79 -6.31 -7.09
N ARG A 10 -6.50 -7.03 -6.24
CA ARG A 10 -7.24 -6.39 -5.16
C ARG A 10 -6.28 -5.73 -4.16
N GLU A 11 -5.18 -6.39 -3.88
CA GLU A 11 -4.21 -5.84 -2.96
C GLU A 11 -3.57 -4.58 -3.52
N ARG A 12 -3.36 -4.54 -4.83
CA ARG A 12 -2.83 -3.33 -5.45
C ARG A 12 -3.80 -2.17 -5.31
N GLU A 13 -5.09 -2.45 -5.46
CA GLU A 13 -6.09 -1.42 -5.26
C GLU A 13 -6.03 -0.89 -3.85
N ILE A 14 -5.87 -1.79 -2.90
CA ILE A 14 -5.77 -1.40 -1.49
C ILE A 14 -4.56 -0.49 -1.28
N VAL A 15 -3.43 -0.87 -1.85
CA VAL A 15 -2.21 -0.06 -1.70
C VAL A 15 -2.43 1.34 -2.24
N GLU A 16 -3.04 1.45 -3.41
CA GLU A 16 -3.28 2.76 -3.99
C GLU A 16 -4.14 3.62 -3.10
N MET A 17 -5.16 3.03 -2.51
CA MET A 17 -6.03 3.77 -1.61
C MET A 17 -5.30 4.17 -0.34
N LEU A 18 -4.44 3.30 0.15
CA LEU A 18 -3.65 3.63 1.34
C LEU A 18 -2.72 4.80 1.06
N ILE A 19 -2.10 4.80 -0.10
CA ILE A 19 -1.21 5.89 -0.47
C ILE A 19 -1.96 7.20 -0.56
N ARG A 20 -3.19 7.15 -1.03
CA ARG A 20 -4.00 8.35 -1.12
C ARG A 20 -4.50 8.81 0.24
N GLY A 21 -4.31 8.02 1.25
CA GLY A 21 -4.72 8.41 2.59
C GLY A 21 -6.19 8.15 2.88
N LEU A 22 -6.83 7.28 2.13
CA LEU A 22 -8.24 7.00 2.37
C LEU A 22 -8.45 6.22 3.65
N PRO A 23 -9.49 6.58 4.41
CA PRO A 23 -9.83 5.79 5.60
C PRO A 23 -10.39 4.44 5.19
N ILE A 24 -10.35 3.52 6.13
CA ILE A 24 -10.87 2.17 5.90
C ILE A 24 -12.32 2.21 5.41
N ALA A 25 -13.13 3.06 6.02
CA ALA A 25 -14.54 3.12 5.65
C ALA A 25 -14.72 3.52 4.18
N ASP A 26 -13.91 4.47 3.73
CA ASP A 26 -13.99 4.91 2.35
C ASP A 26 -13.51 3.84 1.40
N MET A 27 -12.47 3.12 1.80
CA MET A 27 -11.98 2.02 0.98
C MET A 27 -13.05 0.95 0.84
N ALA A 28 -13.69 0.63 1.95
CA ALA A 28 -14.74 -0.39 1.93
C ALA A 28 -15.87 0.01 1.00
N SER A 29 -16.28 1.25 1.08
CA SER A 29 -17.32 1.76 0.21
C SER A 29 -16.93 1.65 -1.24
N SER A 30 -15.73 2.06 -1.57
CA SER A 30 -15.27 2.06 -2.95
C SER A 30 -15.18 0.65 -3.52
N LEU A 31 -14.85 -0.30 -2.68
CA LEU A 31 -14.63 -1.66 -3.14
C LEU A 31 -15.84 -2.57 -2.94
N TRP A 32 -16.92 -2.02 -2.39
CA TRP A 32 -18.12 -2.81 -2.10
C TRP A 32 -17.80 -3.95 -1.14
N LEU A 33 -16.95 -3.67 -0.16
CA LEU A 33 -16.56 -4.65 0.84
C LEU A 33 -16.89 -4.11 2.22
N SER A 34 -16.92 -5.00 3.22
CA SER A 34 -17.08 -4.53 4.58
C SER A 34 -15.75 -3.96 5.07
N PRO A 35 -15.79 -3.05 6.04
CA PRO A 35 -14.54 -2.54 6.62
C PRO A 35 -13.69 -3.66 7.20
N TYR A 36 -14.33 -4.66 7.73
CA TYR A 36 -13.65 -5.80 8.30
C TYR A 36 -12.80 -6.50 7.24
N THR A 37 -13.40 -6.74 6.07
CA THR A 37 -12.69 -7.38 4.99
C THR A 37 -11.55 -6.52 4.47
N VAL A 38 -11.78 -5.20 4.42
CA VAL A 38 -10.73 -4.29 3.98
C VAL A 38 -9.55 -4.37 4.95
N ARG A 39 -9.82 -4.43 6.24
CA ARG A 39 -8.74 -4.53 7.22
C ARG A 39 -7.91 -5.78 7.01
N ASP A 40 -8.57 -6.88 6.66
CA ASP A 40 -7.85 -8.11 6.38
C ASP A 40 -6.94 -7.95 5.20
N HIS A 41 -7.42 -7.28 4.16
CA HIS A 41 -6.58 -7.02 2.98
C HIS A 41 -5.40 -6.13 3.35
N VAL A 42 -5.64 -5.13 4.18
CA VAL A 42 -4.56 -4.23 4.60
C VAL A 42 -3.50 -5.01 5.37
N LYS A 43 -3.94 -5.89 6.26
CA LYS A 43 -2.99 -6.70 7.01
C LYS A 43 -2.16 -7.57 6.09
N ALA A 44 -2.80 -8.16 5.09
CA ALA A 44 -2.07 -9.00 4.14
C ALA A 44 -1.05 -8.19 3.36
N VAL A 45 -1.45 -7.01 2.93
CA VAL A 45 -0.55 -6.13 2.19
C VAL A 45 0.64 -5.73 3.06
N PHE A 46 0.36 -5.33 4.29
CA PHE A 46 1.43 -4.94 5.20
C PHE A 46 2.42 -6.08 5.41
N ALA A 47 1.89 -7.28 5.59
CA ALA A 47 2.76 -8.45 5.80
C ALA A 47 3.61 -8.71 4.57
N LYS A 48 3.02 -8.62 3.40
CA LYS A 48 3.75 -8.88 2.16
C LYS A 48 4.84 -7.85 1.92
N LEU A 49 4.58 -6.62 2.30
CA LEU A 49 5.54 -5.55 2.07
C LEU A 49 6.50 -5.35 3.24
N GLY A 50 6.26 -6.05 4.33
CA GLY A 50 7.15 -5.94 5.47
C GLY A 50 7.03 -4.64 6.22
N VAL A 51 5.83 -4.06 6.24
CA VAL A 51 5.61 -2.82 6.97
C VAL A 51 4.55 -3.03 8.04
N ARG A 52 4.46 -2.12 8.98
CA ARG A 52 3.53 -2.24 10.09
C ARG A 52 2.51 -1.13 10.18
N SER A 53 2.68 -0.08 9.41
CA SER A 53 1.78 1.06 9.51
C SER A 53 1.74 1.77 8.19
N ARG A 54 0.77 2.68 8.05
CA ARG A 54 0.70 3.47 6.82
C ARG A 54 1.91 4.34 6.60
N PRO A 55 2.42 5.01 7.64
CA PRO A 55 3.64 5.78 7.43
C PRO A 55 4.80 4.93 6.93
N GLU A 56 4.93 3.72 7.47
CA GLU A 56 5.98 2.83 7.00
C GLU A 56 5.75 2.42 5.55
N LEU A 57 4.49 2.18 5.19
CA LEU A 57 4.16 1.82 3.84
C LEU A 57 4.54 2.95 2.89
N ASN A 58 4.16 4.16 3.23
CA ASN A 58 4.46 5.31 2.40
C ASN A 58 5.95 5.51 2.26
N ALA A 59 6.67 5.38 3.35
CA ALA A 59 8.11 5.55 3.35
C ALA A 59 8.78 4.51 2.46
N LYS A 60 8.32 3.28 2.57
CA LYS A 60 8.90 2.21 1.78
C LYS A 60 8.66 2.43 0.30
N LEU A 61 7.44 2.78 -0.07
CA LEU A 61 7.12 2.99 -1.47
C LEU A 61 7.82 4.21 -2.02
N PHE A 62 7.87 5.25 -1.22
CA PHE A 62 8.57 6.45 -1.62
C PHE A 62 10.04 6.16 -1.85
N HIS A 63 10.64 5.47 -0.91
CA HIS A 63 12.03 5.12 -0.99
C HIS A 63 12.31 4.25 -2.23
N GLU A 64 11.49 3.26 -2.47
CA GLU A 64 11.71 2.37 -3.60
C GLU A 64 11.54 3.08 -4.92
N HIS A 65 10.55 3.95 -5.01
CA HIS A 65 10.32 4.67 -6.26
C HIS A 65 11.36 5.73 -6.50
N TYR A 66 11.71 6.46 -5.45
CA TYR A 66 12.60 7.59 -5.63
C TYR A 66 14.05 7.25 -5.52
N ALA A 67 14.37 6.24 -4.74
CA ALA A 67 15.75 5.80 -4.65
C ALA A 67 16.20 5.19 -5.96
N ALA A 68 15.30 4.52 -6.61
CA ALA A 68 15.63 3.95 -7.89
C ALA A 68 15.63 5.01 -8.98
N GLY A 69 14.95 6.10 -8.72
CA GLY A 69 14.85 7.15 -9.70
C GLY A 69 16.10 7.99 -9.67
N PRO A 70 16.25 8.71 -10.61
CA PRO A 70 17.38 9.59 -10.62
C PRO A 70 17.16 10.70 -9.67
N ARG A 71 16.91 10.95 -9.21
CA ARG A 71 16.73 11.83 -8.70
C ARG A 71 16.76 12.57 -8.08
N ALA A 72 16.79 12.56 -7.79
CA ALA A 72 16.67 13.17 -7.26
C ALA A 72 16.96 14.10 -6.76
N PRO A 73 17.16 14.60 -6.62
CA PRO A 73 17.32 15.42 -6.17
C PRO A 73 17.32 16.22 -5.68
N LEU A 74 17.21 16.26 -5.38
CA LEU A 74 17.22 16.95 -5.01
C LEU A 74 17.45 17.57 -4.60
N ARG A 75 17.57 17.73 -4.59
CA ARG A 75 17.79 18.26 -4.26
C ARG A 75 17.83 18.67 -4.11
#